data_e29a47fcb5b5b25dd42a3def435f712d
#
_entry.id   e29a47fcb5b5b25dd42a3def435f712d
#
_cell.length_a   1.000
_cell.length_b   1.000
_cell.length_c   1.000
_cell.angle_alpha   90.00
_cell.angle_beta   90.00
_cell.angle_gamma   90.00
#
_symmetry.space_group_name_H-M   'P 1'
#
loop_
_entity.id
_entity.type
_entity.pdbx_description
1 polymer ?
#
loop_
_entity_poly.entity_id
_entity_poly.type
_entity_poly.pdbx_seq_one_letter_code
_entity_poly.pdbx_strand_id
1 'polypeptide(L)'
;MVMTYFDFTEFWSSIWTKWHFHPDVLIGLAVILGLYLWIIGPGRIKLGLSDTPATSKQILMFVSSIVIILLSLISPLHELSDNFLFSAHMLQHILLTLIVPPLMIAGIPGWAFKPVMKIKVFAWIARLLTNPIITFSAFNLVFSFWHFPALYATSVDFHSLHVLEHLMFISTAVMMWWPLMSSSKELPPISEPAKMLYLLGLAIAQILVFAPITFSDVPLYEFYVNAPVIWSLNNLQDQQIGGLIMKVGGGVLFMALFIRIFLRWAQNERDNTKSLQKKQIEINSVKNKTSSSFISSVNS
;
A
#
# COMPACT_ATOMS: atom_id res chain seq x y z
N MET A 1 -29.01 22.04 29.71
CA MET A 1 -27.87 21.19 29.38
C MET A 1 -26.67 22.14 29.31
N VAL A 2 -25.81 22.12 30.33
CA VAL A 2 -24.65 23.03 30.42
C VAL A 2 -23.63 22.51 29.41
N MET A 3 -23.43 23.24 28.31
CA MET A 3 -22.25 23.08 27.48
C MET A 3 -21.03 23.40 28.36
N THR A 4 -20.36 22.36 28.85
CA THR A 4 -19.02 22.53 29.40
C THR A 4 -18.16 23.11 28.27
N TYR A 5 -17.70 24.31 28.42
CA TYR A 5 -16.70 24.93 27.53
C TYR A 5 -15.51 23.97 27.49
N PHE A 6 -15.31 23.38 26.34
CA PHE A 6 -14.14 22.53 26.07
C PHE A 6 -12.94 23.48 26.04
N ASP A 7 -12.07 23.37 27.04
CA ASP A 7 -10.87 24.24 27.08
C ASP A 7 -9.86 23.70 26.05
N PHE A 8 -9.82 24.39 24.92
CA PHE A 8 -8.91 24.06 23.81
C PHE A 8 -7.45 24.04 24.24
N THR A 9 -7.05 24.91 25.16
CA THR A 9 -5.66 24.99 25.63
C THR A 9 -5.29 23.79 26.47
N GLU A 10 -6.17 23.34 27.34
CA GLU A 10 -6.00 22.13 28.15
C GLU A 10 -6.03 20.87 27.27
N PHE A 11 -6.95 20.79 26.32
CA PHE A 11 -7.01 19.69 25.35
C PHE A 11 -5.70 19.54 24.59
N TRP A 12 -5.20 20.63 23.96
CA TRP A 12 -3.97 20.56 23.19
C TRP A 12 -2.73 20.27 24.03
N SER A 13 -2.68 20.74 25.26
CA SER A 13 -1.59 20.39 26.17
C SER A 13 -1.63 18.93 26.58
N SER A 14 -2.83 18.35 26.72
CA SER A 14 -3.03 16.98 27.17
C SER A 14 -2.95 15.94 26.05
N ILE A 15 -3.40 16.24 24.82
CA ILE A 15 -3.48 15.28 23.72
C ILE A 15 -2.12 14.67 23.38
N TRP A 16 -1.05 15.46 23.41
CA TRP A 16 0.30 15.00 23.13
C TRP A 16 0.87 14.02 24.14
N THR A 17 0.25 13.94 25.32
CA THR A 17 0.59 12.96 26.36
C THR A 17 -0.28 11.70 26.29
N LYS A 18 -1.29 11.68 25.45
CA LYS A 18 -2.21 10.54 25.27
C LYS A 18 -1.59 9.49 24.35
N TRP A 19 -0.80 8.62 24.95
CA TRP A 19 -0.24 7.44 24.26
C TRP A 19 -0.94 6.21 24.78
N HIS A 20 -1.42 5.37 23.86
CA HIS A 20 -2.13 4.14 24.19
C HIS A 20 -1.15 2.98 24.25
N PHE A 21 -1.26 2.19 25.30
CA PHE A 21 -0.47 0.97 25.44
C PHE A 21 -1.30 -0.22 24.95
N HIS A 22 -1.00 -0.69 23.73
CA HIS A 22 -1.60 -1.86 23.12
C HIS A 22 -0.59 -3.02 23.07
N PRO A 23 -0.60 -3.95 24.05
CA PRO A 23 0.36 -5.05 24.12
C PRO A 23 0.31 -5.97 22.89
N ASP A 24 -0.86 -6.18 22.32
CA ASP A 24 -1.12 -6.95 21.11
C ASP A 24 -0.41 -6.36 19.89
N VAL A 25 -0.52 -5.05 19.68
CA VAL A 25 0.18 -4.31 18.62
C VAL A 25 1.69 -4.42 18.82
N LEU A 26 2.19 -4.14 20.03
CA LEU A 26 3.62 -4.15 20.34
C LEU A 26 4.23 -5.55 20.14
N ILE A 27 3.57 -6.60 20.63
CA ILE A 27 4.02 -7.98 20.45
C ILE A 27 3.97 -8.36 18.96
N GLY A 28 2.88 -8.04 18.27
CA GLY A 28 2.75 -8.32 16.84
C GLY A 28 3.86 -7.67 16.01
N LEU A 29 4.12 -6.37 16.23
CA LEU A 29 5.19 -5.66 15.54
C LEU A 29 6.59 -6.16 15.91
N ALA A 30 6.81 -6.50 17.18
CA ALA A 30 8.09 -7.09 17.62
C ALA A 30 8.35 -8.45 16.95
N VAL A 31 7.32 -9.28 16.81
CA VAL A 31 7.40 -10.58 16.10
C VAL A 31 7.70 -10.36 14.62
N ILE A 32 6.98 -9.46 13.95
CA ILE A 32 7.18 -9.17 12.52
C ILE A 32 8.60 -8.62 12.29
N LEU A 33 9.05 -7.67 13.10
CA LEU A 33 10.40 -7.10 13.01
C LEU A 33 11.48 -8.15 13.33
N GLY A 34 11.26 -8.96 14.36
CA GLY A 34 12.16 -10.04 14.74
C GLY A 34 12.34 -11.09 13.64
N LEU A 35 11.22 -11.51 13.02
CA LEU A 35 11.25 -12.43 11.87
C LEU A 35 11.96 -11.81 10.68
N TYR A 36 11.70 -10.54 10.37
CA TYR A 36 12.38 -9.83 9.31
C TYR A 36 13.90 -9.79 9.54
N LEU A 37 14.34 -9.34 10.73
CA LEU A 37 15.76 -9.26 11.09
C LEU A 37 16.43 -10.65 11.09
N TRP A 38 15.70 -11.68 11.53
CA TRP A 38 16.19 -13.04 11.46
C TRP A 38 16.37 -13.53 10.01
N ILE A 39 15.38 -13.27 9.13
CA ILE A 39 15.45 -13.67 7.72
C ILE A 39 16.61 -12.98 7.01
N ILE A 40 16.78 -11.67 7.18
CA ILE A 40 17.85 -10.91 6.48
C ILE A 40 19.25 -11.13 7.10
N GLY A 41 19.31 -11.56 8.34
CA GLY A 41 20.52 -11.85 9.10
C GLY A 41 20.88 -13.35 9.13
N PRO A 42 20.80 -14.00 10.30
CA PRO A 42 21.25 -15.39 10.45
C PRO A 42 20.45 -16.40 9.61
N GLY A 43 19.16 -16.17 9.42
CA GLY A 43 18.28 -17.02 8.60
C GLY A 43 18.71 -17.07 7.15
N ARG A 44 19.20 -15.96 6.59
CA ARG A 44 19.71 -15.88 5.22
C ARG A 44 20.83 -16.92 4.98
N ILE A 45 21.77 -17.02 5.91
CA ILE A 45 22.90 -17.93 5.83
C ILE A 45 22.43 -19.38 6.09
N LYS A 46 21.70 -19.61 7.19
CA LYS A 46 21.24 -20.95 7.59
C LYS A 46 20.36 -21.62 6.55
N LEU A 47 19.54 -20.86 5.85
CA LEU A 47 18.62 -21.37 4.82
C LEU A 47 19.17 -21.27 3.39
N GLY A 48 20.39 -20.78 3.22
CA GLY A 48 21.00 -20.63 1.89
C GLY A 48 20.19 -19.75 0.94
N LEU A 49 19.62 -18.63 1.42
CA LEU A 49 18.68 -17.84 0.65
C LEU A 49 19.38 -16.96 -0.39
N SER A 50 20.48 -16.35 -0.03
CA SER A 50 21.26 -15.44 -0.88
C SER A 50 22.63 -15.17 -0.30
N ASP A 51 23.64 -14.99 -1.17
CA ASP A 51 24.96 -14.51 -0.77
C ASP A 51 24.96 -13.00 -0.53
N THR A 52 24.02 -12.27 -1.19
CA THR A 52 23.90 -10.82 -1.04
C THR A 52 23.02 -10.47 0.17
N PRO A 53 23.49 -9.63 1.09
CA PRO A 53 22.68 -9.15 2.22
C PRO A 53 21.57 -8.19 1.74
N ALA A 54 20.60 -7.93 2.62
CA ALA A 54 19.67 -6.84 2.44
C ALA A 54 20.42 -5.49 2.45
N THR A 55 20.02 -4.58 1.59
CA THR A 55 20.61 -3.24 1.53
C THR A 55 20.13 -2.38 2.70
N SER A 56 20.95 -1.40 3.13
CA SER A 56 20.55 -0.44 4.18
C SER A 56 19.23 0.28 3.83
N LYS A 57 19.01 0.56 2.54
CA LYS A 57 17.76 1.16 2.07
C LYS A 57 16.56 0.24 2.30
N GLN A 58 16.68 -1.07 2.04
CA GLN A 58 15.61 -2.03 2.31
C GLN A 58 15.30 -2.12 3.81
N ILE A 59 16.34 -2.20 4.64
CA ILE A 59 16.18 -2.23 6.09
C ILE A 59 15.48 -0.96 6.58
N LEU A 60 15.93 0.21 6.13
CA LEU A 60 15.30 1.49 6.48
C LEU A 60 13.82 1.53 6.08
N MET A 61 13.47 1.11 4.86
CA MET A 61 12.09 1.09 4.39
C MET A 61 11.22 0.18 5.23
N PHE A 62 11.69 -1.04 5.54
CA PHE A 62 10.92 -1.96 6.38
C PHE A 62 10.74 -1.43 7.80
N VAL A 63 11.82 -0.96 8.43
CA VAL A 63 11.75 -0.37 9.79
C VAL A 63 10.85 0.85 9.81
N SER A 64 10.92 1.72 8.79
CA SER A 64 10.01 2.87 8.67
C SER A 64 8.55 2.44 8.60
N SER A 65 8.23 1.34 7.90
CA SER A 65 6.85 0.82 7.87
C SER A 65 6.37 0.39 9.26
N ILE A 66 7.22 -0.29 10.03
CA ILE A 66 6.92 -0.70 11.41
C ILE A 66 6.71 0.53 12.32
N VAL A 67 7.58 1.53 12.20
CA VAL A 67 7.46 2.79 12.97
C VAL A 67 6.17 3.52 12.63
N ILE A 68 5.78 3.59 11.35
CA ILE A 68 4.52 4.24 10.95
C ILE A 68 3.32 3.46 11.49
N ILE A 69 3.30 2.14 11.44
CA ILE A 69 2.23 1.34 12.07
C ILE A 69 2.15 1.66 13.57
N LEU A 70 3.28 1.63 14.25
CA LEU A 70 3.37 1.90 15.68
C LEU A 70 2.78 3.28 15.99
N LEU A 71 3.28 4.32 15.31
CA LEU A 71 2.80 5.69 15.50
C LEU A 71 1.32 5.85 15.14
N SER A 72 0.82 5.17 14.12
CA SER A 72 -0.59 5.22 13.74
C SER A 72 -1.50 4.62 14.81
N LEU A 73 -1.04 3.57 15.53
CA LEU A 73 -1.89 2.78 16.43
C LEU A 73 -1.70 3.08 17.92
N ILE A 74 -0.67 3.86 18.31
CA ILE A 74 -0.42 4.14 19.73
C ILE A 74 -0.23 5.63 20.06
N SER A 75 -0.07 6.49 19.06
CA SER A 75 0.20 7.92 19.27
C SER A 75 -1.10 8.72 19.51
N PRO A 76 -0.99 10.02 19.81
CA PRO A 76 -2.13 10.92 19.86
C PRO A 76 -3.05 10.90 18.62
N LEU A 77 -2.55 10.46 17.44
CA LEU A 77 -3.39 10.26 16.27
C LEU A 77 -4.45 9.17 16.53
N HIS A 78 -4.10 8.09 17.23
CA HIS A 78 -5.04 7.03 17.61
C HIS A 78 -6.11 7.57 18.58
N GLU A 79 -5.71 8.35 19.60
CA GLU A 79 -6.67 8.99 20.49
C GLU A 79 -7.65 9.91 19.73
N LEU A 80 -7.14 10.70 18.76
CA LEU A 80 -7.98 11.54 17.92
C LEU A 80 -8.93 10.74 17.03
N SER A 81 -8.46 9.62 16.47
CA SER A 81 -9.23 8.77 15.59
C SER A 81 -10.35 8.03 16.31
N ASP A 82 -10.07 7.54 17.52
CA ASP A 82 -10.99 6.66 18.22
C ASP A 82 -12.01 7.41 19.09
N ASN A 83 -11.73 8.68 19.46
CA ASN A 83 -12.58 9.39 20.40
C ASN A 83 -13.14 10.72 19.89
N PHE A 84 -12.59 11.27 18.79
CA PHE A 84 -12.92 12.66 18.43
C PHE A 84 -13.27 12.86 16.95
N LEU A 85 -12.45 12.36 16.01
CA LEU A 85 -12.50 12.78 14.61
C LEU A 85 -12.52 11.60 13.65
N PHE A 86 -13.57 11.52 12.84
CA PHE A 86 -13.62 10.61 11.71
C PHE A 86 -12.50 10.89 10.69
N SER A 87 -12.19 12.16 10.45
CA SER A 87 -11.09 12.56 9.56
C SER A 87 -9.72 12.06 10.02
N ALA A 88 -9.47 12.05 11.34
CA ALA A 88 -8.25 11.47 11.90
C ALA A 88 -8.18 9.95 11.69
N HIS A 89 -9.31 9.25 11.86
CA HIS A 89 -9.43 7.82 11.58
C HIS A 89 -9.16 7.51 10.10
N MET A 90 -9.69 8.30 9.17
CA MET A 90 -9.40 8.16 7.74
C MET A 90 -7.94 8.44 7.40
N LEU A 91 -7.30 9.40 8.07
CA LEU A 91 -5.86 9.63 7.94
C LEU A 91 -5.05 8.40 8.41
N GLN A 92 -5.44 7.82 9.54
CA GLN A 92 -4.82 6.59 10.06
C GLN A 92 -4.93 5.45 9.03
N HIS A 93 -6.12 5.23 8.42
CA HIS A 93 -6.31 4.23 7.37
C HIS A 93 -5.43 4.48 6.14
N ILE A 94 -5.25 5.73 5.71
CA ILE A 94 -4.32 6.08 4.61
C ILE A 94 -2.89 5.69 4.94
N LEU A 95 -2.42 6.01 6.15
CA LEU A 95 -1.08 5.62 6.58
C LEU A 95 -0.91 4.10 6.54
N LEU A 96 -1.87 3.35 7.07
CA LEU A 96 -1.82 1.89 7.16
C LEU A 96 -2.01 1.18 5.81
N THR A 97 -2.74 1.76 4.86
CA THR A 97 -3.06 1.09 3.59
C THR A 97 -2.27 1.61 2.40
N LEU A 98 -1.88 2.88 2.38
CA LEU A 98 -1.20 3.48 1.23
C LEU A 98 0.29 3.77 1.45
N ILE A 99 0.73 3.98 2.70
CA ILE A 99 2.13 4.31 3.01
C ILE A 99 2.89 3.09 3.53
N VAL A 100 2.32 2.39 4.50
CA VAL A 100 2.97 1.23 5.14
C VAL A 100 3.26 0.09 4.14
N PRO A 101 2.29 -0.41 3.34
CA PRO A 101 2.54 -1.58 2.49
C PRO A 101 3.61 -1.36 1.41
N PRO A 102 3.66 -0.22 0.69
CA PRO A 102 4.75 0.06 -0.23
C PRO A 102 6.13 0.02 0.41
N LEU A 103 6.26 0.63 1.60
CA LEU A 103 7.52 0.62 2.36
C LEU A 103 7.89 -0.79 2.81
N MET A 104 6.92 -1.54 3.31
CA MET A 104 7.12 -2.92 3.75
C MET A 104 7.58 -3.81 2.59
N ILE A 105 6.89 -3.79 1.44
CA ILE A 105 7.23 -4.60 0.27
C ILE A 105 8.59 -4.20 -0.30
N ALA A 106 8.87 -2.89 -0.42
CA ALA A 106 10.15 -2.40 -0.89
C ALA A 106 11.32 -2.74 0.05
N GLY A 107 11.02 -2.91 1.35
CA GLY A 107 11.98 -3.31 2.36
C GLY A 107 12.30 -4.80 2.35
N ILE A 108 11.45 -5.67 1.77
CA ILE A 108 11.71 -7.11 1.74
C ILE A 108 12.55 -7.46 0.50
N PRO A 109 13.76 -8.05 0.67
CA PRO A 109 14.55 -8.53 -0.45
C PRO A 109 13.82 -9.63 -1.23
N GLY A 110 13.85 -9.57 -2.55
CA GLY A 110 13.12 -10.53 -3.41
C GLY A 110 13.47 -12.00 -3.13
N TRP A 111 14.71 -12.29 -2.73
CA TRP A 111 15.15 -13.64 -2.38
C TRP A 111 14.53 -14.19 -1.08
N ALA A 112 13.92 -13.35 -0.23
CA ALA A 112 13.34 -13.77 1.05
C ALA A 112 12.16 -14.76 0.87
N PHE A 113 11.52 -14.78 -0.30
CA PHE A 113 10.38 -15.67 -0.58
C PHE A 113 10.79 -17.06 -1.08
N LYS A 114 12.08 -17.30 -1.39
CA LYS A 114 12.56 -18.60 -1.88
C LYS A 114 12.13 -19.79 -1.00
N PRO A 115 12.20 -19.75 0.35
CA PRO A 115 11.80 -20.91 1.16
C PRO A 115 10.32 -21.23 1.03
N VAL A 116 9.49 -20.22 1.00
CA VAL A 116 8.03 -20.35 0.85
C VAL A 116 7.68 -21.05 -0.47
N MET A 117 8.39 -20.71 -1.54
CA MET A 117 8.16 -21.27 -2.87
C MET A 117 8.65 -22.71 -3.04
N LYS A 118 9.46 -23.24 -2.13
CA LYS A 118 9.88 -24.66 -2.14
C LYS A 118 8.76 -25.61 -1.69
N ILE A 119 7.82 -25.12 -0.88
CA ILE A 119 6.70 -25.91 -0.35
C ILE A 119 5.48 -25.68 -1.25
N LYS A 120 5.03 -26.70 -1.96
CA LYS A 120 3.97 -26.60 -3.00
C LYS A 120 2.70 -25.89 -2.50
N VAL A 121 2.24 -26.21 -1.28
CA VAL A 121 1.03 -25.60 -0.69
C VAL A 121 1.24 -24.11 -0.45
N PHE A 122 2.36 -23.74 0.16
CA PHE A 122 2.67 -22.33 0.41
C PHE A 122 2.92 -21.55 -0.87
N ALA A 123 3.56 -22.17 -1.88
CA ALA A 123 3.73 -21.57 -3.18
C ALA A 123 2.39 -21.32 -3.89
N TRP A 124 1.43 -22.25 -3.77
CA TRP A 124 0.08 -22.07 -4.30
C TRP A 124 -0.65 -20.94 -3.61
N ILE A 125 -0.64 -20.90 -2.26
CA ILE A 125 -1.24 -19.81 -1.47
C ILE A 125 -0.60 -18.46 -1.83
N ALA A 126 0.73 -18.39 -1.90
CA ALA A 126 1.44 -17.16 -2.23
C ALA A 126 1.05 -16.64 -3.63
N ARG A 127 0.96 -17.52 -4.63
CA ARG A 127 0.50 -17.12 -5.97
C ARG A 127 -0.96 -16.67 -5.98
N LEU A 128 -1.82 -17.31 -5.18
CA LEU A 128 -3.21 -16.90 -5.03
C LEU A 128 -3.30 -15.49 -4.43
N LEU A 129 -2.62 -15.27 -3.29
CA LEU A 129 -2.61 -14.00 -2.55
C LEU A 129 -1.84 -12.86 -3.24
N THR A 130 -1.15 -13.15 -4.35
CA THR A 130 -0.46 -12.15 -5.18
C THR A 130 -1.05 -12.03 -6.57
N ASN A 131 -2.13 -12.76 -6.87
CA ASN A 131 -2.86 -12.64 -8.12
C ASN A 131 -3.56 -11.27 -8.21
N PRO A 132 -3.36 -10.49 -9.28
CA PRO A 132 -3.86 -9.11 -9.35
C PRO A 132 -5.38 -8.98 -9.23
N ILE A 133 -6.14 -9.94 -9.76
CA ILE A 133 -7.62 -9.92 -9.65
C ILE A 133 -8.04 -10.19 -8.20
N ILE A 134 -7.42 -11.18 -7.55
CA ILE A 134 -7.75 -11.55 -6.17
C ILE A 134 -7.36 -10.42 -5.22
N THR A 135 -6.17 -9.83 -5.38
CA THR A 135 -5.69 -8.75 -4.53
C THR A 135 -6.52 -7.48 -4.69
N PHE A 136 -6.90 -7.14 -5.92
CA PHE A 136 -7.83 -6.06 -6.23
C PHE A 136 -9.18 -6.26 -5.53
N SER A 137 -9.78 -7.44 -5.73
CA SER A 137 -11.10 -7.75 -5.17
C SER A 137 -11.07 -7.82 -3.64
N ALA A 138 -10.08 -8.51 -3.06
CA ALA A 138 -9.95 -8.65 -1.62
C ALA A 138 -9.83 -7.30 -0.91
N PHE A 139 -8.94 -6.41 -1.42
CA PHE A 139 -8.78 -5.08 -0.83
C PHE A 139 -10.08 -4.26 -0.94
N ASN A 140 -10.68 -4.17 -2.14
CA ASN A 140 -11.87 -3.34 -2.31
C ASN A 140 -13.08 -3.90 -1.54
N LEU A 141 -13.24 -5.22 -1.43
CA LEU A 141 -14.30 -5.82 -0.64
C LEU A 141 -14.13 -5.53 0.85
N VAL A 142 -12.91 -5.74 1.40
CA VAL A 142 -12.63 -5.44 2.81
C VAL A 142 -12.77 -3.95 3.08
N PHE A 143 -12.25 -3.12 2.18
CA PHE A 143 -12.37 -1.67 2.27
C PHE A 143 -13.83 -1.22 2.31
N SER A 144 -14.66 -1.69 1.39
CA SER A 144 -16.09 -1.34 1.35
C SER A 144 -16.85 -1.90 2.55
N PHE A 145 -16.54 -3.13 2.97
CA PHE A 145 -17.20 -3.79 4.08
C PHE A 145 -17.07 -3.00 5.39
N TRP A 146 -15.85 -2.65 5.78
CA TRP A 146 -15.60 -1.94 7.03
C TRP A 146 -16.05 -0.47 7.03
N HIS A 147 -16.17 0.15 5.86
CA HIS A 147 -16.73 1.51 5.75
C HIS A 147 -18.27 1.55 5.76
N PHE A 148 -18.94 0.39 5.83
CA PHE A 148 -20.39 0.38 5.99
C PHE A 148 -20.77 0.83 7.42
N PRO A 149 -21.63 1.88 7.59
CA PRO A 149 -21.84 2.53 8.90
C PRO A 149 -22.19 1.58 10.04
N ALA A 150 -23.05 0.58 9.80
CA ALA A 150 -23.43 -0.40 10.83
C ALA A 150 -22.28 -1.31 11.28
N LEU A 151 -21.38 -1.67 10.36
CA LEU A 151 -20.21 -2.50 10.67
C LEU A 151 -19.14 -1.68 11.37
N TYR A 152 -18.95 -0.44 10.92
CA TYR A 152 -18.07 0.51 11.56
C TYR A 152 -18.46 0.75 13.02
N ALA A 153 -19.74 1.02 13.32
CA ALA A 153 -20.23 1.18 14.68
C ALA A 153 -19.91 -0.05 15.55
N THR A 154 -20.13 -1.26 14.99
CA THR A 154 -19.81 -2.50 15.70
C THR A 154 -18.30 -2.67 15.95
N SER A 155 -17.45 -2.24 15.02
CA SER A 155 -15.99 -2.35 15.19
C SER A 155 -15.46 -1.44 16.29
N VAL A 156 -15.99 -0.24 16.42
CA VAL A 156 -15.59 0.71 17.47
C VAL A 156 -16.06 0.25 18.86
N ASP A 157 -17.24 -0.39 18.95
CA ASP A 157 -17.77 -0.89 20.22
C ASP A 157 -16.97 -2.08 20.78
N PHE A 158 -16.32 -2.86 19.92
CA PHE A 158 -15.59 -4.09 20.32
C PHE A 158 -14.12 -4.02 19.92
N HIS A 159 -13.23 -3.81 20.89
CA HIS A 159 -11.78 -3.72 20.66
C HIS A 159 -11.21 -4.87 19.78
N SER A 160 -11.65 -6.10 19.97
CA SER A 160 -11.19 -7.24 19.16
C SER A 160 -11.59 -7.13 17.68
N LEU A 161 -12.76 -6.55 17.38
CA LEU A 161 -13.21 -6.30 16.01
C LEU A 161 -12.44 -5.14 15.39
N HIS A 162 -12.13 -4.10 16.17
CA HIS A 162 -11.30 -2.97 15.72
C HIS A 162 -9.87 -3.43 15.36
N VAL A 163 -9.27 -4.28 16.18
CA VAL A 163 -7.97 -4.90 15.88
C VAL A 163 -8.06 -5.76 14.60
N LEU A 164 -9.13 -6.56 14.45
CA LEU A 164 -9.36 -7.37 13.25
C LEU A 164 -9.50 -6.50 12.00
N GLU A 165 -10.22 -5.39 12.09
CA GLU A 165 -10.38 -4.40 11.02
C GLU A 165 -9.01 -3.91 10.52
N HIS A 166 -8.15 -3.41 11.41
CA HIS A 166 -6.81 -2.94 11.07
C HIS A 166 -5.93 -4.05 10.47
N LEU A 167 -5.99 -5.27 11.01
CA LEU A 167 -5.27 -6.42 10.46
C LEU A 167 -5.74 -6.76 9.04
N MET A 168 -7.04 -6.74 8.79
CA MET A 168 -7.60 -6.98 7.47
C MET A 168 -7.21 -5.88 6.49
N PHE A 169 -7.25 -4.60 6.90
CA PHE A 169 -6.79 -3.48 6.07
C PHE A 169 -5.32 -3.60 5.70
N ILE A 170 -4.43 -3.78 6.66
CA ILE A 170 -2.98 -3.88 6.40
C ILE A 170 -2.70 -5.11 5.52
N SER A 171 -3.27 -6.27 5.85
CA SER A 171 -3.04 -7.51 5.10
C SER A 171 -3.50 -7.42 3.65
N THR A 172 -4.73 -6.96 3.42
CA THR A 172 -5.26 -6.81 2.06
C THR A 172 -4.60 -5.67 1.29
N ALA A 173 -4.15 -4.62 1.97
CA ALA A 173 -3.36 -3.56 1.35
C ALA A 173 -1.96 -4.06 0.93
N VAL A 174 -1.28 -4.87 1.74
CA VAL A 174 -0.01 -5.53 1.32
C VAL A 174 -0.26 -6.40 0.09
N MET A 175 -1.35 -7.17 0.06
CA MET A 175 -1.75 -7.94 -1.12
C MET A 175 -1.98 -7.03 -2.34
N MET A 176 -2.73 -5.94 -2.18
CA MET A 176 -3.06 -4.96 -3.24
C MET A 176 -1.80 -4.30 -3.83
N TRP A 177 -0.80 -3.97 -3.01
CA TRP A 177 0.43 -3.36 -3.46
C TRP A 177 1.41 -4.34 -4.11
N TRP A 178 1.28 -5.65 -3.85
CA TRP A 178 2.19 -6.68 -4.36
C TRP A 178 2.32 -6.69 -5.89
N PRO A 179 1.24 -6.73 -6.68
CA PRO A 179 1.31 -6.71 -8.14
C PRO A 179 2.01 -5.49 -8.72
N LEU A 180 2.04 -4.39 -7.98
CA LEU A 180 2.66 -3.14 -8.41
C LEU A 180 4.17 -3.09 -8.11
N MET A 181 4.62 -3.65 -6.97
CA MET A 181 5.93 -3.32 -6.39
C MET A 181 6.81 -4.51 -6.07
N SER A 182 6.34 -5.76 -6.26
CA SER A 182 7.14 -6.94 -5.92
C SER A 182 8.54 -6.91 -6.54
N SER A 183 9.54 -7.25 -5.73
CA SER A 183 10.93 -7.49 -6.16
C SER A 183 11.26 -8.98 -6.29
N SER A 184 10.33 -9.87 -5.97
CA SER A 184 10.52 -11.32 -6.05
C SER A 184 10.50 -11.82 -7.50
N LYS A 185 11.46 -12.68 -7.83
CA LYS A 185 11.46 -13.38 -9.13
C LYS A 185 10.41 -14.49 -9.19
N GLU A 186 10.09 -15.06 -8.06
CA GLU A 186 9.13 -16.15 -7.90
C GLU A 186 7.68 -15.66 -7.92
N LEU A 187 7.46 -14.43 -7.50
CA LEU A 187 6.17 -13.74 -7.43
C LEU A 187 6.32 -12.34 -8.08
N PRO A 188 6.56 -12.27 -9.40
CA PRO A 188 6.90 -11.02 -10.07
C PRO A 188 5.73 -10.03 -10.09
N PRO A 189 6.03 -8.73 -10.23
CA PRO A 189 5.00 -7.72 -10.48
C PRO A 189 4.37 -7.92 -11.87
N ILE A 190 3.20 -7.33 -12.06
CA ILE A 190 2.54 -7.32 -13.38
C ILE A 190 3.25 -6.35 -14.35
N SER A 191 2.94 -6.46 -15.65
CA SER A 191 3.51 -5.59 -16.69
C SER A 191 3.16 -4.12 -16.47
N GLU A 192 3.99 -3.20 -17.00
CA GLU A 192 3.77 -1.76 -16.80
C GLU A 192 2.39 -1.28 -17.30
N PRO A 193 1.89 -1.69 -18.50
CA PRO A 193 0.52 -1.37 -18.90
C PRO A 193 -0.55 -1.92 -17.96
N ALA A 194 -0.37 -3.16 -17.45
CA ALA A 194 -1.30 -3.75 -16.51
C ALA A 194 -1.29 -3.03 -15.15
N LYS A 195 -0.15 -2.50 -14.68
CA LYS A 195 -0.08 -1.64 -13.49
C LYS A 195 -0.91 -0.38 -13.64
N MET A 196 -0.83 0.26 -14.81
CA MET A 196 -1.63 1.47 -15.09
C MET A 196 -3.13 1.19 -15.03
N LEU A 197 -3.57 0.09 -15.67
CA LEU A 197 -4.97 -0.32 -15.62
C LEU A 197 -5.42 -0.69 -14.19
N TYR A 198 -4.56 -1.38 -13.44
CA TYR A 198 -4.81 -1.76 -12.06
C TYR A 198 -4.98 -0.53 -11.15
N LEU A 199 -4.12 0.48 -11.26
CA LEU A 199 -4.21 1.74 -10.51
C LEU A 199 -5.48 2.53 -10.86
N LEU A 200 -5.84 2.57 -12.15
CA LEU A 200 -7.08 3.20 -12.59
C LEU A 200 -8.30 2.48 -12.01
N GLY A 201 -8.28 1.15 -12.05
CA GLY A 201 -9.34 0.32 -11.45
C GLY A 201 -9.50 0.59 -9.95
N LEU A 202 -8.38 0.66 -9.19
CA LEU A 202 -8.40 1.00 -7.75
C LEU A 202 -9.00 2.39 -7.51
N ALA A 203 -8.61 3.40 -8.30
CA ALA A 203 -9.12 4.76 -8.16
C ALA A 203 -10.63 4.84 -8.43
N ILE A 204 -11.14 4.03 -9.36
CA ILE A 204 -12.59 3.96 -9.69
C ILE A 204 -13.35 3.19 -8.62
N ALA A 205 -12.85 2.01 -8.20
CA ALA A 205 -13.56 1.15 -7.25
C ALA A 205 -13.81 1.85 -5.90
N GLN A 206 -12.85 2.65 -5.43
CA GLN A 206 -12.98 3.39 -4.17
C GLN A 206 -14.03 4.51 -4.20
N ILE A 207 -14.54 4.91 -5.39
CA ILE A 207 -15.60 5.92 -5.50
C ILE A 207 -16.86 5.47 -4.74
N LEU A 208 -17.16 4.17 -4.76
CA LEU A 208 -18.33 3.60 -4.09
C LEU A 208 -18.33 3.85 -2.57
N VAL A 209 -17.15 4.04 -1.96
CA VAL A 209 -17.02 4.26 -0.52
C VAL A 209 -16.94 5.74 -0.20
N PHE A 210 -15.97 6.46 -0.79
CA PHE A 210 -15.74 7.85 -0.38
C PHE A 210 -16.85 8.81 -0.88
N ALA A 211 -17.54 8.54 -2.00
CA ALA A 211 -18.54 9.45 -2.51
C ALA A 211 -19.76 9.57 -1.57
N PRO A 212 -20.38 8.48 -1.08
CA PRO A 212 -21.41 8.60 -0.05
C PRO A 212 -20.96 9.36 1.20
N ILE A 213 -19.74 9.11 1.67
CA ILE A 213 -19.19 9.73 2.87
C ILE A 213 -18.99 11.23 2.67
N THR A 214 -18.44 11.63 1.51
CA THR A 214 -18.11 13.04 1.22
C THR A 214 -19.33 13.88 0.87
N PHE A 215 -20.32 13.30 0.14
CA PHE A 215 -21.45 14.03 -0.39
C PHE A 215 -22.75 13.82 0.39
N SER A 216 -22.70 13.14 1.52
CA SER A 216 -23.87 13.03 2.40
C SER A 216 -24.25 14.37 3.00
N ASP A 217 -25.54 14.64 3.10
CA ASP A 217 -26.12 15.81 3.77
C ASP A 217 -26.36 15.55 5.27
N VAL A 218 -26.12 14.31 5.72
CA VAL A 218 -26.31 13.89 7.12
C VAL A 218 -25.11 13.10 7.60
N PRO A 219 -24.77 13.14 8.89
CA PRO A 219 -23.75 12.25 9.47
C PRO A 219 -24.15 10.80 9.34
N LEU A 220 -23.25 9.96 8.77
CA LEU A 220 -23.47 8.52 8.58
C LEU A 220 -22.96 7.68 9.75
N TYR A 221 -21.98 8.20 10.49
CA TYR A 221 -21.29 7.49 11.55
C TYR A 221 -21.75 8.01 12.91
N GLU A 222 -22.74 7.33 13.50
CA GLU A 222 -23.38 7.72 14.76
C GLU A 222 -22.39 7.87 15.93
N PHE A 223 -21.34 7.06 15.94
CA PHE A 223 -20.28 7.16 16.94
C PHE A 223 -19.72 8.59 17.03
N TYR A 224 -19.37 9.20 15.90
CA TYR A 224 -18.82 10.57 15.89
C TYR A 224 -19.88 11.66 16.06
N VAL A 225 -21.17 11.36 15.89
CA VAL A 225 -22.24 12.33 16.19
C VAL A 225 -22.24 12.68 17.67
N ASN A 226 -21.90 11.72 18.53
CA ASN A 226 -21.84 11.87 19.97
C ASN A 226 -20.45 12.28 20.49
N ALA A 227 -19.44 12.33 19.63
CA ALA A 227 -18.08 12.71 19.99
C ALA A 227 -17.98 14.21 20.35
N PRO A 228 -17.05 14.59 21.24
CA PRO A 228 -16.82 15.99 21.55
C PRO A 228 -16.39 16.78 20.32
N VAL A 229 -17.02 17.93 20.06
CA VAL A 229 -16.67 18.79 18.93
C VAL A 229 -15.36 19.51 19.22
N ILE A 230 -14.37 19.31 18.36
CA ILE A 230 -13.07 20.00 18.39
C ILE A 230 -12.88 20.84 17.11
N TRP A 231 -12.08 21.90 17.17
CA TRP A 231 -11.80 22.84 16.05
C TRP A 231 -13.02 23.53 15.45
N SER A 232 -14.12 23.65 16.18
CA SER A 232 -15.38 24.21 15.66
C SER A 232 -15.91 23.47 14.42
N LEU A 233 -15.45 22.26 14.13
CA LEU A 233 -15.96 21.40 13.08
C LEU A 233 -17.20 20.66 13.59
N ASN A 234 -18.30 20.75 12.89
CA ASN A 234 -19.41 19.87 13.17
C ASN A 234 -19.15 18.46 12.60
N ASN A 235 -19.87 17.46 13.09
CA ASN A 235 -19.63 16.06 12.78
C ASN A 235 -19.79 15.74 11.29
N LEU A 236 -20.70 16.44 10.58
CA LEU A 236 -20.87 16.31 9.15
C LEU A 236 -19.67 16.86 8.37
N GLN A 237 -19.16 18.02 8.76
CA GLN A 237 -17.96 18.59 8.14
C GLN A 237 -16.73 17.70 8.35
N ASP A 238 -16.53 17.18 9.55
CA ASP A 238 -15.46 16.25 9.84
C ASP A 238 -15.57 14.95 8.99
N GLN A 239 -16.77 14.38 8.86
CA GLN A 239 -17.04 13.25 7.99
C GLN A 239 -16.68 13.54 6.53
N GLN A 240 -17.13 14.69 6.01
CA GLN A 240 -16.84 15.13 4.64
C GLN A 240 -15.33 15.32 4.40
N ILE A 241 -14.61 15.90 5.38
CA ILE A 241 -13.15 16.02 5.37
C ILE A 241 -12.51 14.63 5.34
N GLY A 242 -12.97 13.68 6.14
CA GLY A 242 -12.49 12.30 6.12
C GLY A 242 -12.64 11.64 4.75
N GLY A 243 -13.81 11.79 4.12
CA GLY A 243 -14.04 11.33 2.74
C GLY A 243 -13.10 12.01 1.73
N LEU A 244 -12.86 13.31 1.88
CA LEU A 244 -11.94 14.08 1.04
C LEU A 244 -10.48 13.62 1.23
N ILE A 245 -10.06 13.38 2.47
CA ILE A 245 -8.72 12.85 2.80
C ILE A 245 -8.50 11.52 2.06
N MET A 246 -9.45 10.59 2.11
CA MET A 246 -9.36 9.33 1.38
C MET A 246 -9.24 9.54 -0.14
N LYS A 247 -10.08 10.41 -0.72
CA LYS A 247 -10.07 10.67 -2.17
C LYS A 247 -8.82 11.37 -2.63
N VAL A 248 -8.43 12.46 -1.97
CA VAL A 248 -7.26 13.26 -2.38
C VAL A 248 -5.98 12.49 -2.07
N GLY A 249 -5.85 11.91 -0.87
CA GLY A 249 -4.66 11.15 -0.49
C GLY A 249 -4.40 9.96 -1.42
N GLY A 250 -5.42 9.11 -1.65
CA GLY A 250 -5.32 7.99 -2.59
C GLY A 250 -5.14 8.45 -4.04
N GLY A 251 -5.92 9.45 -4.47
CA GLY A 251 -5.88 9.96 -5.84
C GLY A 251 -4.53 10.56 -6.23
N VAL A 252 -3.94 11.40 -5.37
CA VAL A 252 -2.61 12.00 -5.62
C VAL A 252 -1.54 10.92 -5.69
N LEU A 253 -1.55 9.96 -4.77
CA LEU A 253 -0.56 8.88 -4.76
C LEU A 253 -0.68 7.99 -6.00
N PHE A 254 -1.88 7.54 -6.34
CA PHE A 254 -2.11 6.69 -7.51
C PHE A 254 -1.79 7.42 -8.82
N MET A 255 -2.12 8.71 -8.92
CA MET A 255 -1.77 9.53 -10.09
C MET A 255 -0.25 9.69 -10.22
N ALA A 256 0.47 9.99 -9.14
CA ALA A 256 1.93 10.11 -9.15
C ALA A 256 2.60 8.80 -9.59
N LEU A 257 2.10 7.66 -9.10
CA LEU A 257 2.59 6.34 -9.49
C LEU A 257 2.25 6.03 -10.95
N PHE A 258 1.02 6.33 -11.41
CA PHE A 258 0.61 6.16 -12.80
C PHE A 258 1.52 6.92 -13.74
N ILE A 259 1.75 8.21 -13.48
CA ILE A 259 2.65 9.05 -14.30
C ILE A 259 4.07 8.46 -14.31
N ARG A 260 4.60 8.06 -13.16
CA ARG A 260 5.94 7.45 -13.08
C ARG A 260 6.04 6.16 -13.90
N ILE A 261 5.03 5.28 -13.80
CA ILE A 261 4.98 4.03 -14.55
C ILE A 261 4.87 4.30 -16.04
N PHE A 262 3.99 5.22 -16.44
CA PHE A 262 3.80 5.62 -17.83
C PHE A 262 5.09 6.17 -18.46
N LEU A 263 5.77 7.09 -17.77
CA LEU A 263 7.02 7.67 -18.28
C LEU A 263 8.12 6.62 -18.46
N ARG A 264 8.25 5.69 -17.52
CA ARG A 264 9.19 4.56 -17.61
C ARG A 264 8.86 3.63 -18.77
N TRP A 265 7.60 3.26 -18.90
CA TRP A 265 7.14 2.40 -19.98
C TRP A 265 7.37 3.06 -21.34
N ALA A 266 6.98 4.33 -21.52
CA ALA A 266 7.17 5.07 -22.75
C ALA A 266 8.67 5.27 -23.12
N GLN A 267 9.55 5.40 -22.13
CA GLN A 267 10.99 5.45 -22.37
C GLN A 267 11.52 4.09 -22.82
N ASN A 268 11.16 2.99 -22.15
CA ASN A 268 11.56 1.64 -22.52
C ASN A 268 11.11 1.27 -23.95
N GLU A 269 9.88 1.63 -24.34
CA GLU A 269 9.36 1.39 -25.69
C GLU A 269 10.14 2.17 -26.75
N ARG A 270 10.49 3.42 -26.47
CA ARG A 270 11.35 4.23 -27.37
C ARG A 270 12.73 3.60 -27.55
N ASP A 271 13.34 3.13 -26.46
CA ASP A 271 14.68 2.54 -26.51
C ASP A 271 14.66 1.17 -27.22
N ASN A 272 13.62 0.38 -27.01
CA ASN A 272 13.39 -0.87 -27.74
C ASN A 272 13.24 -0.61 -29.23
N THR A 273 12.42 0.35 -29.64
CA THR A 273 12.21 0.72 -31.05
C THR A 273 13.51 1.15 -31.71
N LYS A 274 14.31 2.02 -31.06
CA LYS A 274 15.63 2.41 -31.57
C LYS A 274 16.59 1.24 -31.73
N SER A 275 16.59 0.30 -30.77
CA SER A 275 17.44 -0.89 -30.80
C SER A 275 17.07 -1.82 -31.96
N LEU A 276 15.77 -2.00 -32.21
CA LEU A 276 15.27 -2.80 -33.34
C LEU A 276 15.60 -2.16 -34.67
N GLN A 277 15.45 -0.84 -34.82
CA GLN A 277 15.84 -0.10 -36.01
C GLN A 277 17.34 -0.24 -36.30
N LYS A 278 18.19 -0.12 -35.28
CA LYS A 278 19.64 -0.30 -35.43
C LYS A 278 19.99 -1.73 -35.91
N LYS A 279 19.40 -2.75 -35.31
CA LYS A 279 19.58 -4.15 -35.74
C LYS A 279 19.15 -4.35 -37.20
N GLN A 280 18.02 -3.78 -37.62
CA GLN A 280 17.52 -3.88 -38.97
C GLN A 280 18.49 -3.24 -40.01
N ILE A 281 19.06 -2.08 -39.67
CA ILE A 281 20.06 -1.41 -40.49
C ILE A 281 21.32 -2.28 -40.62
N GLU A 282 21.81 -2.88 -39.54
CA GLU A 282 22.96 -3.80 -39.55
C GLU A 282 22.70 -5.01 -40.46
N ILE A 283 21.54 -5.66 -40.32
CA ILE A 283 21.15 -6.81 -41.16
C ILE A 283 21.13 -6.43 -42.63
N ASN A 284 20.52 -5.30 -42.98
CA ASN A 284 20.44 -4.83 -44.35
C ASN A 284 21.83 -4.50 -44.91
N SER A 285 22.73 -3.94 -44.12
CA SER A 285 24.12 -3.63 -44.54
C SER A 285 24.93 -4.90 -44.83
N VAL A 286 24.79 -5.92 -44.00
CA VAL A 286 25.42 -7.25 -44.22
C VAL A 286 24.88 -7.90 -45.48
N LYS A 287 23.56 -7.92 -45.69
CA LYS A 287 22.91 -8.48 -46.86
C LYS A 287 23.39 -7.82 -48.17
N ASN A 288 23.51 -6.48 -48.15
CA ASN A 288 24.00 -5.74 -49.33
C ASN A 288 25.48 -6.03 -49.62
N LYS A 289 26.35 -6.16 -48.60
CA LYS A 289 27.76 -6.59 -48.80
C LYS A 289 27.88 -7.98 -49.38
N THR A 290 27.09 -8.92 -48.90
CA THR A 290 27.09 -10.31 -49.39
C THR A 290 26.59 -10.37 -50.82
N SER A 291 25.55 -9.63 -51.20
CA SER A 291 25.04 -9.54 -52.56
C SER A 291 26.04 -8.91 -53.53
N SER A 292 26.75 -7.85 -53.11
CA SER A 292 27.77 -7.19 -53.94
C SER A 292 29.00 -8.08 -54.14
N SER A 293 29.44 -8.85 -53.16
CA SER A 293 30.55 -9.80 -53.29
C SER A 293 30.21 -10.96 -54.21
N PHE A 294 28.96 -11.43 -54.19
CA PHE A 294 28.49 -12.52 -55.09
C PHE A 294 28.45 -12.04 -56.54
N ILE A 295 27.97 -10.80 -56.83
CA ILE A 295 27.94 -10.23 -58.19
C ILE A 295 29.35 -10.05 -58.72
N SER A 296 30.32 -9.60 -57.91
CA SER A 296 31.71 -9.45 -58.32
C SER A 296 32.41 -10.78 -58.63
N SER A 297 32.05 -11.88 -57.97
CA SER A 297 32.60 -13.20 -58.18
C SER A 297 32.03 -13.93 -59.43
N VAL A 298 30.86 -13.50 -59.91
CA VAL A 298 30.23 -14.03 -61.13
C VAL A 298 30.72 -13.36 -62.39
N ASN A 299 31.26 -12.15 -62.28
CA ASN A 299 31.77 -11.34 -63.40
C ASN A 299 33.30 -11.42 -63.61
N SER A 300 34.00 -12.20 -62.81
CA SER A 300 35.42 -12.59 -62.95
C SER A 300 35.58 -13.96 -63.50
#